data_963ed9d4afc2a8fba2b6e035c4a0335a
#
_entry.id   963ed9d4afc2a8fba2b6e035c4a0335a
#
_cell.length_a   1.000
_cell.length_b   1.000
_cell.length_c   1.000
_cell.angle_alpha   90.00
_cell.angle_beta   90.00
_cell.angle_gamma   90.00
#
_symmetry.space_group_name_H-M   'P 1'
#
loop_
_entity.id
_entity.type
_entity.pdbx_description
1 polymer ?
#
loop_
_entity_poly.entity_id
_entity_poly.type
_entity_poly.pdbx_seq_one_letter_code
_entity_poly.pdbx_strand_id
1 'polypeptide(L)'
;RLSREAATWMSALPTQIRFQMGGKSLAVVHGAPSSVNQFIFPSTPVEPKLSEISATGCDGIICGHSGLPFTQIIDGLLWHNAGAIGLPANDGTRRTWFSVITPDEQGLRFEHLPLEYDAEGASDEMLAVGLPNEYANALTSGWWDNCDILPDEETKQQGIPLSFESTYWSSLRHTAE
;
A
#
# COMPACT_ATOMS: atom_id res chain seq x y z
N ARG A 1 9.44 2.54 -22.30
CA ARG A 1 8.25 3.26 -22.79
C ARG A 1 7.14 2.23 -23.07
N LEU A 2 5.91 2.52 -22.65
CA LEU A 2 4.76 1.64 -22.94
C LEU A 2 4.43 1.66 -24.44
N SER A 3 4.00 0.49 -24.96
CA SER A 3 3.39 0.44 -26.28
C SER A 3 2.04 1.18 -26.28
N ARG A 4 1.57 1.61 -27.46
CA ARG A 4 0.25 2.26 -27.59
C ARG A 4 -0.89 1.32 -27.14
N GLU A 5 -0.75 0.04 -27.43
CA GLU A 5 -1.70 -0.99 -27.01
C GLU A 5 -1.77 -1.12 -25.49
N ALA A 6 -0.61 -1.21 -24.81
CA ALA A 6 -0.54 -1.26 -23.36
C ALA A 6 -1.13 -0.01 -22.71
N ALA A 7 -0.83 1.19 -23.25
CA ALA A 7 -1.40 2.44 -22.74
C ALA A 7 -2.93 2.49 -22.90
N THR A 8 -3.46 2.01 -24.03
CA THR A 8 -4.91 1.93 -24.28
C THR A 8 -5.57 0.95 -23.31
N TRP A 9 -4.97 -0.23 -23.10
CA TRP A 9 -5.46 -1.21 -22.15
C TRP A 9 -5.47 -0.64 -20.71
N MET A 10 -4.39 -0.01 -20.27
CA MET A 10 -4.30 0.59 -18.95
C MET A 10 -5.35 1.69 -18.74
N SER A 11 -5.63 2.51 -19.75
CA SER A 11 -6.63 3.58 -19.65
C SER A 11 -8.07 3.07 -19.53
N ALA A 12 -8.31 1.81 -19.88
CA ALA A 12 -9.62 1.15 -19.78
C ALA A 12 -9.80 0.37 -18.46
N LEU A 13 -8.78 0.30 -17.61
CA LEU A 13 -8.88 -0.38 -16.32
C LEU A 13 -9.85 0.35 -15.38
N PRO A 14 -10.61 -0.39 -14.54
CA PRO A 14 -11.46 0.24 -13.53
C PRO A 14 -10.61 0.97 -12.49
N THR A 15 -11.10 2.11 -12.00
CA THR A 15 -10.44 2.87 -10.92
C THR A 15 -10.65 2.23 -9.54
N GLN A 16 -11.60 1.32 -9.44
CA GLN A 16 -11.95 0.61 -8.21
C GLN A 16 -12.47 -0.78 -8.52
N ILE A 17 -12.06 -1.77 -7.70
CA ILE A 17 -12.60 -3.13 -7.71
C ILE A 17 -13.25 -3.39 -6.35
N ARG A 18 -14.44 -4.02 -6.35
CA ARG A 18 -15.13 -4.40 -5.11
C ARG A 18 -15.32 -5.91 -5.07
N PHE A 19 -15.13 -6.49 -3.88
CA PHE A 19 -15.36 -7.92 -3.65
C PHE A 19 -15.74 -8.19 -2.20
N GLN A 20 -16.15 -9.42 -1.92
CA GLN A 20 -16.45 -9.87 -0.57
C GLN A 20 -15.49 -10.99 -0.15
N MET A 21 -15.01 -10.94 1.09
CA MET A 21 -14.14 -11.95 1.69
C MET A 21 -14.36 -11.98 3.21
N GLY A 22 -14.47 -13.18 3.80
CA GLY A 22 -14.61 -13.34 5.25
C GLY A 22 -15.78 -12.56 5.87
N GLY A 23 -16.90 -12.44 5.14
CA GLY A 23 -18.08 -11.68 5.59
C GLY A 23 -17.93 -10.15 5.52
N LYS A 24 -16.84 -9.63 4.95
CA LYS A 24 -16.56 -8.21 4.78
C LYS A 24 -16.61 -7.82 3.30
N SER A 25 -17.08 -6.61 3.02
CA SER A 25 -17.00 -5.96 1.71
C SER A 25 -15.75 -5.10 1.63
N LEU A 26 -14.96 -5.26 0.56
CA LEU A 26 -13.68 -4.61 0.36
C LEU A 26 -13.65 -3.86 -0.97
N ALA A 27 -13.07 -2.67 -0.96
CA ALA A 27 -12.74 -1.90 -2.15
C ALA A 27 -11.22 -1.88 -2.36
N VAL A 28 -10.76 -2.23 -3.56
CA VAL A 28 -9.37 -2.07 -3.98
C VAL A 28 -9.27 -0.81 -4.82
N VAL A 29 -8.35 0.07 -4.47
CA VAL A 29 -8.06 1.33 -5.17
C VAL A 29 -6.56 1.50 -5.31
N HIS A 30 -6.08 2.45 -6.12
CA HIS A 30 -4.65 2.73 -6.18
C HIS A 30 -4.20 3.59 -4.98
N GLY A 31 -4.69 4.80 -4.83
CA GLY A 31 -4.41 5.69 -3.69
C GLY A 31 -5.63 5.80 -2.78
N ALA A 32 -6.64 6.54 -3.21
CA ALA A 32 -7.92 6.67 -2.51
C ALA A 32 -9.10 6.65 -3.49
N PRO A 33 -10.34 6.37 -3.04
CA PRO A 33 -11.54 6.43 -3.86
C PRO A 33 -11.77 7.79 -4.53
N SER A 34 -11.54 8.89 -3.81
CA SER A 34 -11.74 10.25 -4.33
C SER A 34 -10.65 10.69 -5.29
N SER A 35 -9.43 10.13 -5.18
CA SER A 35 -8.31 10.46 -6.03
C SER A 35 -7.29 9.32 -6.12
N VAL A 36 -6.97 8.91 -7.35
CA VAL A 36 -6.03 7.79 -7.60
C VAL A 36 -4.60 8.08 -7.13
N ASN A 37 -4.23 9.34 -6.99
CA ASN A 37 -2.89 9.79 -6.57
C ASN A 37 -2.87 10.43 -5.19
N GLN A 38 -3.90 10.22 -4.36
CA GLN A 38 -3.89 10.70 -2.99
C GLN A 38 -2.99 9.82 -2.12
N PHE A 39 -2.05 10.45 -1.44
CA PHE A 39 -1.21 9.80 -0.45
C PHE A 39 -1.96 9.66 0.88
N ILE A 40 -2.07 8.44 1.38
CA ILE A 40 -2.59 8.12 2.71
C ILE A 40 -1.52 7.34 3.45
N PHE A 41 -1.16 7.83 4.63
CA PHE A 41 -0.12 7.30 5.50
C PHE A 41 -0.68 6.82 6.85
N PRO A 42 0.10 6.07 7.64
CA PRO A 42 -0.29 5.72 9.02
C PRO A 42 -0.71 6.94 9.84
N SER A 43 0.06 8.04 9.77
CA SER A 43 -0.20 9.29 10.51
C SER A 43 -1.32 10.15 9.93
N THR A 44 -1.82 9.87 8.72
CA THR A 44 -2.99 10.59 8.17
C THR A 44 -4.14 10.54 9.18
N PRO A 45 -4.80 11.66 9.50
CA PRO A 45 -5.92 11.68 10.43
C PRO A 45 -7.00 10.65 10.13
N VAL A 46 -7.75 10.28 11.14
CA VAL A 46 -8.78 9.22 11.06
C VAL A 46 -9.95 9.65 10.16
N GLU A 47 -10.38 10.90 10.26
CA GLU A 47 -11.56 11.43 9.55
C GLU A 47 -11.45 11.31 8.02
N PRO A 48 -10.34 11.70 7.35
CA PRO A 48 -10.15 11.45 5.92
C PRO A 48 -10.27 9.97 5.57
N LYS A 49 -9.65 9.05 6.33
CA LYS A 49 -9.73 7.61 6.09
C LYS A 49 -11.17 7.09 6.17
N LEU A 50 -11.91 7.48 7.21
CA LEU A 50 -13.31 7.09 7.39
C LEU A 50 -14.21 7.65 6.28
N SER A 51 -13.98 8.90 5.87
CA SER A 51 -14.70 9.52 4.76
C SER A 51 -14.52 8.75 3.46
N GLU A 52 -13.28 8.37 3.13
CA GLU A 52 -12.95 7.60 1.93
C GLU A 52 -13.56 6.20 1.96
N ILE A 53 -13.51 5.51 3.12
CA ILE A 53 -14.14 4.18 3.27
C ILE A 53 -15.66 4.32 3.07
N SER A 54 -16.29 5.30 3.71
CA SER A 54 -17.71 5.56 3.60
C SER A 54 -18.16 5.82 2.17
N ALA A 55 -17.35 6.56 1.39
CA ALA A 55 -17.65 6.85 0.00
C ALA A 55 -17.68 5.58 -0.90
N THR A 56 -17.01 4.51 -0.49
CA THR A 56 -17.09 3.22 -1.21
C THR A 56 -18.34 2.43 -0.91
N GLY A 57 -18.97 2.64 0.25
CA GLY A 57 -20.03 1.77 0.78
C GLY A 57 -19.54 0.38 1.16
N CYS A 58 -18.23 0.18 1.29
CA CYS A 58 -17.60 -1.07 1.74
C CYS A 58 -17.19 -0.97 3.22
N ASP A 59 -16.85 -2.13 3.82
CA ASP A 59 -16.35 -2.20 5.20
C ASP A 59 -14.85 -1.83 5.28
N GLY A 60 -14.13 -1.86 4.15
CA GLY A 60 -12.70 -1.51 4.13
C GLY A 60 -12.14 -1.22 2.76
N ILE A 61 -10.95 -0.61 2.79
CA ILE A 61 -10.15 -0.26 1.62
C ILE A 61 -8.83 -1.03 1.65
N ILE A 62 -8.44 -1.56 0.48
CA ILE A 62 -7.10 -2.04 0.18
C ILE A 62 -6.50 -1.09 -0.85
N CYS A 63 -5.33 -0.55 -0.57
CA CYS A 63 -4.65 0.40 -1.45
C CYS A 63 -3.13 0.18 -1.50
N GLY A 64 -2.46 1.05 -2.24
CA GLY A 64 -1.00 1.15 -2.37
C GLY A 64 -0.58 2.61 -2.45
N HIS A 65 0.07 3.02 -3.53
CA HIS A 65 0.48 4.37 -3.92
C HIS A 65 1.49 5.04 -2.99
N SER A 66 1.21 5.16 -1.67
CA SER A 66 2.12 5.84 -0.72
C SER A 66 3.43 5.06 -0.47
N GLY A 67 3.55 3.82 -0.96
CA GLY A 67 4.76 3.02 -0.87
C GLY A 67 5.05 2.43 0.51
N LEU A 68 4.39 2.89 1.56
CA LEU A 68 4.57 2.39 2.92
C LEU A 68 3.46 1.40 3.29
N PRO A 69 3.80 0.14 3.62
CA PRO A 69 2.82 -0.85 4.06
C PRO A 69 2.30 -0.53 5.46
N PHE A 70 0.98 -0.64 5.67
CA PHE A 70 0.36 -0.54 6.99
C PHE A 70 -1.07 -1.06 6.98
N THR A 71 -1.56 -1.44 8.15
CA THR A 71 -2.95 -1.85 8.38
C THR A 71 -3.50 -1.13 9.60
N GLN A 72 -4.67 -0.52 9.48
CA GLN A 72 -5.38 0.12 10.58
C GLN A 72 -6.85 -0.31 10.58
N ILE A 73 -7.35 -0.67 11.77
CA ILE A 73 -8.77 -0.89 12.01
C ILE A 73 -9.27 0.32 12.80
N ILE A 74 -10.19 1.08 12.19
CA ILE A 74 -10.68 2.34 12.70
C ILE A 74 -12.20 2.24 12.83
N ASP A 75 -12.74 2.27 14.04
CA ASP A 75 -14.17 2.12 14.32
C ASP A 75 -14.78 0.86 13.65
N GLY A 76 -14.02 -0.24 13.62
CA GLY A 76 -14.44 -1.49 13.00
C GLY A 76 -14.33 -1.53 11.48
N LEU A 77 -13.89 -0.45 10.82
CA LEU A 77 -13.60 -0.35 9.40
C LEU A 77 -12.10 -0.51 9.12
N LEU A 78 -11.74 -0.98 7.93
CA LEU A 78 -10.36 -1.28 7.57
C LEU A 78 -9.77 -0.25 6.61
N TRP A 79 -8.54 0.20 6.90
CA TRP A 79 -7.63 0.78 5.93
C TRP A 79 -6.36 -0.07 5.83
N HIS A 80 -6.10 -0.63 4.66
CA HIS A 80 -4.94 -1.48 4.41
C HIS A 80 -4.16 -0.99 3.20
N ASN A 81 -2.88 -0.66 3.41
CA ASN A 81 -1.93 -0.38 2.33
C ASN A 81 -0.95 -1.55 2.23
N ALA A 82 -0.92 -2.20 1.08
CA ALA A 82 -0.07 -3.38 0.86
C ALA A 82 1.42 -3.03 0.68
N GLY A 83 1.78 -1.75 0.61
CA GLY A 83 3.10 -1.30 0.21
C GLY A 83 3.26 -1.23 -1.31
N ALA A 84 4.50 -1.20 -1.77
CA ALA A 84 4.85 -1.21 -3.18
C ALA A 84 5.77 -2.38 -3.49
N ILE A 85 5.45 -3.14 -4.55
CA ILE A 85 6.30 -4.25 -4.98
C ILE A 85 7.50 -3.78 -5.82
N GLY A 86 7.44 -2.57 -6.37
CA GLY A 86 8.48 -2.00 -7.24
C GLY A 86 9.38 -0.95 -6.57
N LEU A 87 9.19 -0.66 -5.27
CA LEU A 87 9.95 0.36 -4.54
C LEU A 87 10.13 -0.08 -3.08
N PRO A 88 11.35 -0.05 -2.52
CA PRO A 88 11.56 -0.22 -1.08
C PRO A 88 10.80 0.81 -0.25
N ALA A 89 10.45 0.44 0.97
CA ALA A 89 9.59 1.25 1.85
C ALA A 89 10.35 2.37 2.62
N ASN A 90 11.45 2.88 2.09
CA ASN A 90 12.28 3.91 2.72
C ASN A 90 12.82 3.53 4.12
N ASP A 91 12.92 2.24 4.40
CA ASP A 91 13.29 1.68 5.69
C ASP A 91 14.77 1.28 5.80
N GLY A 92 15.60 1.69 4.82
CA GLY A 92 17.02 1.34 4.76
C GLY A 92 17.30 -0.10 4.34
N THR A 93 16.28 -0.84 3.90
CA THR A 93 16.42 -2.20 3.37
C THR A 93 16.00 -2.24 1.90
N ARG A 94 16.58 -3.18 1.13
CA ARG A 94 16.28 -3.34 -0.31
C ARG A 94 14.98 -4.05 -0.60
N ARG A 95 14.40 -4.70 0.42
CA ARG A 95 13.18 -5.48 0.27
C ARG A 95 12.01 -4.58 -0.07
N THR A 96 11.14 -5.10 -0.90
CA THR A 96 9.84 -4.52 -1.17
C THR A 96 8.75 -5.27 -0.38
N TRP A 97 7.50 -4.88 -0.50
CA TRP A 97 6.44 -5.42 0.34
C TRP A 97 5.23 -5.84 -0.47
N PHE A 98 4.60 -6.91 -0.02
CA PHE A 98 3.28 -7.35 -0.47
C PHE A 98 2.47 -7.84 0.73
N SER A 99 1.17 -8.02 0.53
CA SER A 99 0.29 -8.50 1.60
C SER A 99 -0.41 -9.78 1.21
N VAL A 100 -0.61 -10.64 2.22
CA VAL A 100 -1.47 -11.81 2.14
C VAL A 100 -2.67 -11.59 3.05
N ILE A 101 -3.87 -11.80 2.50
CA ILE A 101 -5.13 -11.70 3.25
C ILE A 101 -5.74 -13.08 3.30
N THR A 102 -5.89 -13.63 4.51
CA THR A 102 -6.40 -14.97 4.73
C THR A 102 -7.75 -14.91 5.46
N PRO A 103 -8.85 -15.37 4.84
CA PRO A 103 -10.13 -15.49 5.52
C PRO A 103 -10.16 -16.73 6.43
N ASP A 104 -10.84 -16.60 7.57
CA ASP A 104 -11.21 -17.72 8.43
C ASP A 104 -12.66 -17.55 8.95
N GLU A 105 -13.07 -18.42 9.90
CA GLU A 105 -14.42 -18.39 10.45
C GLU A 105 -14.74 -17.13 11.27
N GLN A 106 -13.72 -16.42 11.73
CA GLN A 106 -13.85 -15.27 12.63
C GLN A 106 -13.58 -13.93 11.95
N GLY A 107 -13.00 -13.92 10.74
CA GLY A 107 -12.70 -12.68 10.04
C GLY A 107 -11.60 -12.79 8.98
N LEU A 108 -10.77 -11.76 8.92
CA LEU A 108 -9.66 -11.64 7.97
C LEU A 108 -8.36 -11.38 8.70
N ARG A 109 -7.32 -12.14 8.36
CA ARG A 109 -5.96 -11.91 8.81
C ARG A 109 -5.16 -11.25 7.69
N PHE A 110 -4.47 -10.17 8.03
CA PHE A 110 -3.61 -9.39 7.14
C PHE A 110 -2.15 -9.57 7.55
N GLU A 111 -1.31 -9.93 6.60
CA GLU A 111 0.12 -10.12 6.79
C GLU A 111 0.87 -9.28 5.76
N HIS A 112 1.77 -8.41 6.23
CA HIS A 112 2.74 -7.74 5.38
C HIS A 112 4.00 -8.60 5.31
N LEU A 113 4.38 -9.00 4.11
CA LEU A 113 5.51 -9.89 3.86
C LEU A 113 6.59 -9.15 3.05
N PRO A 114 7.85 -9.25 3.47
CA PRO A 114 8.94 -8.71 2.69
C PRO A 114 9.20 -9.60 1.46
N LEU A 115 9.52 -8.95 0.34
CA LEU A 115 9.98 -9.59 -0.87
C LEU A 115 11.44 -9.23 -1.10
N GLU A 116 12.30 -10.23 -1.15
CA GLU A 116 13.68 -10.10 -1.60
C GLU A 116 13.76 -10.39 -3.10
N TYR A 117 14.55 -9.62 -3.81
CA TYR A 117 14.71 -9.73 -5.26
C TYR A 117 16.11 -9.25 -5.67
N ASP A 118 16.46 -9.41 -6.92
CA ASP A 118 17.73 -8.90 -7.49
C ASP A 118 17.65 -7.37 -7.67
N ALA A 119 17.86 -6.64 -6.58
CA ALA A 119 17.81 -5.18 -6.55
C ALA A 119 18.94 -4.54 -7.39
N GLU A 120 20.12 -5.14 -7.40
CA GLU A 120 21.25 -4.69 -8.20
C GLU A 120 20.94 -4.84 -9.70
N GLY A 121 20.50 -6.01 -10.13
CA GLY A 121 20.13 -6.22 -11.53
C GLY A 121 19.01 -5.30 -11.98
N ALA A 122 17.97 -5.08 -11.15
CA ALA A 122 16.89 -4.14 -11.46
C ALA A 122 17.39 -2.69 -11.56
N SER A 123 18.27 -2.26 -10.67
CA SER A 123 18.89 -0.93 -10.70
C SER A 123 19.73 -0.74 -11.97
N ASP A 124 20.57 -1.72 -12.31
CA ASP A 124 21.42 -1.68 -13.50
C ASP A 124 20.59 -1.60 -14.79
N GLU A 125 19.51 -2.37 -14.90
CA GLU A 125 18.59 -2.31 -16.03
C GLU A 125 17.90 -0.92 -16.13
N MET A 126 17.50 -0.33 -15.02
CA MET A 126 16.92 1.02 -15.00
C MET A 126 17.92 2.06 -15.53
N LEU A 127 19.17 2.00 -15.05
CA LEU A 127 20.24 2.90 -15.50
C LEU A 127 20.57 2.72 -16.98
N ALA A 128 20.62 1.48 -17.45
CA ALA A 128 20.93 1.13 -18.84
C ALA A 128 19.90 1.68 -19.84
N VAL A 129 18.62 1.82 -19.44
CA VAL A 129 17.55 2.41 -20.26
C VAL A 129 17.34 3.90 -20.00
N GLY A 130 18.16 4.54 -19.16
CA GLY A 130 18.14 5.97 -18.90
C GLY A 130 16.99 6.43 -18.01
N LEU A 131 16.55 5.61 -17.06
CA LEU A 131 15.61 6.01 -16.01
C LEU A 131 16.33 6.86 -14.94
N PRO A 132 15.61 7.62 -14.10
CA PRO A 132 16.21 8.47 -13.08
C PRO A 132 17.12 7.69 -12.12
N ASN A 133 18.32 8.20 -11.90
CA ASN A 133 19.32 7.58 -11.03
C ASN A 133 18.82 7.47 -9.59
N GLU A 134 18.06 8.45 -9.13
CA GLU A 134 17.50 8.52 -7.79
C GLU A 134 16.62 7.30 -7.49
N TYR A 135 15.78 6.93 -8.46
CA TYR A 135 14.93 5.76 -8.33
C TYR A 135 15.74 4.46 -8.36
N ALA A 136 16.68 4.32 -9.29
CA ALA A 136 17.58 3.17 -9.35
C ALA A 136 18.39 2.99 -8.06
N ASN A 137 18.90 4.09 -7.49
CA ASN A 137 19.62 4.08 -6.22
C ASN A 137 18.73 3.67 -5.04
N ALA A 138 17.45 4.06 -5.04
CA ALA A 138 16.52 3.67 -4.00
C ALA A 138 16.33 2.14 -3.92
N LEU A 139 16.39 1.43 -5.07
CA LEU A 139 16.28 -0.03 -5.09
C LEU A 139 17.40 -0.71 -4.31
N THR A 140 18.63 -0.20 -4.42
CA THR A 140 19.82 -0.83 -3.81
C THR A 140 20.10 -0.32 -2.40
N SER A 141 19.75 0.93 -2.10
CA SER A 141 19.99 1.54 -0.79
C SER A 141 18.84 1.34 0.20
N GLY A 142 17.62 1.17 -0.29
CA GLY A 142 16.41 1.19 0.54
C GLY A 142 16.02 2.59 1.02
N TRP A 143 16.64 3.65 0.48
CA TRP A 143 16.38 5.04 0.83
C TRP A 143 15.78 5.78 -0.36
N TRP A 144 14.73 6.54 -0.14
CA TRP A 144 14.23 7.48 -1.13
C TRP A 144 15.16 8.70 -1.18
N ASP A 145 15.28 9.32 -2.34
CA ASP A 145 16.13 10.49 -2.55
C ASP A 145 15.64 11.73 -1.79
N ASN A 146 14.35 11.80 -1.52
CA ASN A 146 13.72 12.85 -0.72
C ASN A 146 12.49 12.32 0.02
N CYS A 147 11.99 13.10 0.97
CA CYS A 147 10.81 12.82 1.77
C CYS A 147 9.66 13.81 1.50
N ASP A 148 9.64 14.48 0.34
CA ASP A 148 8.71 15.58 0.04
C ASP A 148 7.24 15.18 0.15
N ILE A 149 6.92 13.91 -0.10
CA ILE A 149 5.55 13.39 0.02
C ILE A 149 5.21 12.87 1.41
N LEU A 150 6.21 12.68 2.27
CA LEU A 150 6.04 12.07 3.60
C LEU A 150 5.65 13.13 4.64
N PRO A 151 4.65 12.83 5.49
CA PRO A 151 4.46 13.58 6.73
C PRO A 151 5.67 13.49 7.65
N ASP A 152 5.75 14.40 8.61
CA ASP A 152 6.88 14.47 9.57
C ASP A 152 7.09 13.16 10.37
N GLU A 153 6.01 12.45 10.66
CA GLU A 153 6.09 11.20 11.42
C GLU A 153 6.74 10.09 10.61
N GLU A 154 6.35 9.91 9.35
CA GLU A 154 6.94 8.94 8.43
C GLU A 154 8.37 9.34 8.04
N THR A 155 8.66 10.63 7.91
CA THR A 155 10.02 11.12 7.64
C THR A 155 10.98 10.74 8.79
N LYS A 156 10.53 10.82 10.04
CA LYS A 156 11.35 10.39 11.20
C LYS A 156 11.62 8.89 11.25
N GLN A 157 10.83 8.09 10.54
CA GLN A 157 11.00 6.63 10.46
C GLN A 157 11.92 6.22 9.31
N GLN A 158 12.38 7.14 8.48
CA GLN A 158 13.29 6.83 7.37
C GLN A 158 14.53 6.06 7.85
N GLY A 159 14.85 4.97 7.18
CA GLY A 159 16.01 4.11 7.49
C GLY A 159 15.82 3.20 8.70
N ILE A 160 14.64 3.16 9.32
CA ILE A 160 14.34 2.21 10.40
C ILE A 160 13.67 0.98 9.77
N PRO A 161 14.30 -0.21 9.81
CA PRO A 161 13.76 -1.41 9.20
C PRO A 161 12.35 -1.74 9.70
N LEU A 162 11.41 -1.86 8.77
CA LEU A 162 10.03 -2.22 9.10
C LEU A 162 9.91 -3.67 9.53
N SER A 163 9.01 -3.91 10.49
CA SER A 163 8.62 -5.23 10.95
C SER A 163 7.13 -5.21 11.30
N PHE A 164 6.40 -6.22 10.88
CA PHE A 164 4.95 -6.30 11.09
C PHE A 164 4.58 -7.60 11.77
N GLU A 165 3.70 -7.49 12.75
CA GLU A 165 2.88 -8.59 13.21
C GLU A 165 1.62 -8.68 12.35
N SER A 166 0.99 -9.86 12.29
CA SER A 166 -0.27 -10.01 11.59
C SER A 166 -1.38 -9.22 12.30
N THR A 167 -2.21 -8.53 11.50
CA THR A 167 -3.38 -7.81 11.99
C THR A 167 -4.62 -8.66 11.72
N TYR A 168 -5.48 -8.79 12.72
CA TYR A 168 -6.71 -9.54 12.60
C TYR A 168 -7.92 -8.60 12.61
N TRP A 169 -8.79 -8.71 11.61
CA TRP A 169 -10.01 -7.93 11.48
C TRP A 169 -11.23 -8.83 11.61
N SER A 170 -11.87 -8.78 12.79
CA SER A 170 -13.03 -9.62 13.12
C SER A 170 -14.25 -9.35 12.22
N SER A 171 -14.91 -10.40 11.80
CA SER A 171 -16.22 -10.32 11.14
C SER A 171 -17.36 -9.98 12.11
N LEU A 172 -17.18 -10.23 13.41
CA LEU A 172 -18.16 -9.88 14.42
C LEU A 172 -18.27 -8.36 14.52
N ARG A 173 -19.46 -7.82 14.27
CA ARG A 173 -19.73 -6.42 14.61
C ARG A 173 -19.73 -6.33 16.13
N HIS A 174 -18.90 -5.48 16.72
CA HIS A 174 -19.09 -5.09 18.10
C HIS A 174 -20.46 -4.36 18.16
N THR A 175 -21.48 -5.08 18.59
CA THR A 175 -22.71 -4.43 19.11
C THR A 175 -22.25 -3.68 20.35
N ALA A 176 -22.12 -2.36 20.26
CA ALA A 176 -21.99 -1.52 21.44
C ALA A 176 -23.27 -1.74 22.27
N GLU A 177 -23.10 -2.25 23.50
CA GLU A 177 -24.11 -2.26 24.52
C GLU A 177 -24.38 -0.83 25.00
#